data_1145e0a3c1bdbe95dccd4c4939068b19
#
_entry.id   1145e0a3c1bdbe95dccd4c4939068b19
#
_cell.length_a   1.000
_cell.length_b   1.000
_cell.length_c   1.000
_cell.angle_alpha   90.00
_cell.angle_beta   90.00
_cell.angle_gamma   90.00
#
_symmetry.space_group_name_H-M   'P 1'
#
loop_
_entity.id
_entity.type
_entity.pdbx_description
1 polymer ?
#
loop_
_entity_poly.entity_id
_entity_poly.type
_entity_poly.pdbx_seq_one_letter_code
_entity_poly.pdbx_strand_id
1 'polypeptide(L)'
;MKKQLAVFLCALFCALLILFHPAATDAAKEGFLVWRDSVMPSLLPFFVCTSLLRQLGALESGNAAALFALAFVSGAPGGARLCAQYACDGEAKDGTQLLAAALNTVSPMFIVSAFASSMLGTPGAAVPILLSQLLAAITAVFFAKRAYGVHLSATAKEASLPLAHRFAASITEAVSSILSVLGAIVFFFVAIRLIKETGMLHLLLFPLSALFPGLDAAAAEAVFSGMLEMTAGAKALGSLALPLRIKSSLGAFLFSFGGLCIAAQSLLFFPVSLKRYLPFKLMQGLLSGMICYLIFPLCFFGTAQAGSVTAETLGRNAVTAGFIFAVSLLGTAAVMLYSAILGKRRRRK
;
A
#
# COMPACT_ATOMS: atom_id res chain seq x y z
N MET A 1 -29.64 15.66 -2.44
CA MET A 1 -28.43 16.34 -2.95
C MET A 1 -27.24 15.38 -3.19
N LYS A 2 -26.72 14.66 -2.18
CA LYS A 2 -25.57 13.75 -2.37
C LYS A 2 -25.81 12.62 -3.38
N LYS A 3 -26.99 11.98 -3.38
CA LYS A 3 -27.33 10.90 -4.32
C LYS A 3 -27.43 11.40 -5.76
N GLN A 4 -28.06 12.55 -5.97
CA GLN A 4 -28.21 13.16 -7.30
C GLN A 4 -26.85 13.55 -7.90
N LEU A 5 -25.95 14.12 -7.08
CA LEU A 5 -24.58 14.44 -7.51
C LEU A 5 -23.81 13.16 -7.90
N ALA A 6 -23.92 12.08 -7.12
CA ALA A 6 -23.28 10.81 -7.45
C ALA A 6 -23.80 10.22 -8.77
N VAL A 7 -25.13 10.25 -8.99
CA VAL A 7 -25.74 9.81 -10.26
C VAL A 7 -25.25 10.64 -11.43
N PHE A 8 -25.21 11.97 -11.27
CA PHE A 8 -24.68 12.87 -12.30
C PHE A 8 -23.21 12.59 -12.64
N LEU A 9 -22.36 12.42 -11.62
CA LEU A 9 -20.95 12.08 -11.82
C LEU A 9 -20.75 10.73 -12.52
N CYS A 10 -21.54 9.71 -12.16
CA CYS A 10 -21.51 8.42 -12.86
C CYS A 10 -21.95 8.55 -14.32
N ALA A 11 -23.03 9.28 -14.58
CA ALA A 11 -23.51 9.53 -15.95
C ALA A 11 -22.47 10.30 -16.79
N LEU A 12 -21.88 11.34 -16.20
CA LEU A 12 -20.78 12.10 -16.83
C LEU A 12 -19.60 11.19 -17.14
N PHE A 13 -19.18 10.33 -16.20
CA PHE A 13 -18.10 9.38 -16.42
C PHE A 13 -18.42 8.42 -17.57
N CYS A 14 -19.64 7.87 -17.64
CA CYS A 14 -20.08 7.03 -18.75
C CYS A 14 -20.07 7.78 -20.10
N ALA A 15 -20.50 9.04 -20.11
CA ALA A 15 -20.45 9.88 -21.32
C ALA A 15 -18.99 10.11 -21.79
N LEU A 16 -18.07 10.39 -20.85
CA LEU A 16 -16.64 10.55 -21.15
C LEU A 16 -16.02 9.24 -21.67
N LEU A 17 -16.42 8.07 -21.15
CA LEU A 17 -15.98 6.76 -21.66
C LEU A 17 -16.36 6.58 -23.14
N ILE A 18 -17.56 7.00 -23.53
CA ILE A 18 -18.01 6.94 -24.92
C ILE A 18 -17.27 7.95 -25.78
N LEU A 19 -17.14 9.20 -25.31
CA LEU A 19 -16.51 10.28 -26.07
C LEU A 19 -15.02 10.01 -26.31
N PHE A 20 -14.30 9.52 -25.29
CA PHE A 20 -12.87 9.23 -25.35
C PHE A 20 -12.58 7.71 -25.38
N HIS A 21 -13.47 6.94 -26.06
CA HIS A 21 -13.40 5.47 -26.03
C HIS A 21 -12.03 4.87 -26.42
N PRO A 22 -11.27 5.39 -27.40
CA PRO A 22 -9.96 4.81 -27.71
C PRO A 22 -8.99 4.98 -26.54
N ALA A 23 -8.90 6.20 -26.00
CA ALA A 23 -8.02 6.52 -24.86
C ALA A 23 -8.42 5.76 -23.58
N ALA A 24 -9.72 5.59 -23.33
CA ALA A 24 -10.23 4.81 -22.21
C ALA A 24 -9.89 3.33 -22.35
N THR A 25 -10.03 2.75 -23.57
CA THR A 25 -9.69 1.36 -23.83
C THR A 25 -8.20 1.09 -23.69
N ASP A 26 -7.34 2.01 -24.16
CA ASP A 26 -5.90 1.85 -24.04
C ASP A 26 -5.44 1.98 -22.58
N ALA A 27 -6.02 2.92 -21.82
CA ALA A 27 -5.77 3.02 -20.38
C ALA A 27 -6.22 1.76 -19.60
N ALA A 28 -7.35 1.17 -19.98
CA ALA A 28 -7.81 -0.08 -19.38
C ALA A 28 -6.85 -1.25 -19.66
N LYS A 29 -6.34 -1.36 -20.89
CA LYS A 29 -5.31 -2.33 -21.25
C LYS A 29 -4.02 -2.09 -20.47
N GLU A 30 -3.59 -0.85 -20.35
CA GLU A 30 -2.39 -0.46 -19.59
C GLU A 30 -2.53 -0.86 -18.11
N GLY A 31 -3.64 -0.55 -17.46
CA GLY A 31 -3.93 -0.95 -16.09
C GLY A 31 -3.95 -2.48 -15.91
N PHE A 32 -4.54 -3.20 -16.86
CA PHE A 32 -4.53 -4.67 -16.88
C PHE A 32 -3.11 -5.23 -16.99
N LEU A 33 -2.27 -4.68 -17.88
CA LEU A 33 -0.88 -5.12 -18.04
C LEU A 33 -0.05 -4.87 -16.79
N VAL A 34 -0.17 -3.70 -16.16
CA VAL A 34 0.51 -3.40 -14.89
C VAL A 34 0.06 -4.38 -13.79
N TRP A 35 -1.23 -4.65 -13.71
CA TRP A 35 -1.74 -5.63 -12.76
C TRP A 35 -1.22 -7.04 -13.04
N ARG A 36 -1.27 -7.50 -14.29
CA ARG A 36 -0.82 -8.84 -14.70
C ARG A 36 0.68 -9.05 -14.44
N ASP A 37 1.50 -8.07 -14.81
CA ASP A 37 2.96 -8.24 -14.86
C ASP A 37 3.67 -7.87 -13.54
N SER A 38 3.06 -7.00 -12.74
CA SER A 38 3.68 -6.48 -11.53
C SER A 38 2.90 -6.78 -10.25
N VAL A 39 1.58 -6.60 -10.27
CA VAL A 39 0.76 -6.66 -9.04
C VAL A 39 0.36 -8.10 -8.72
N MET A 40 -0.21 -8.83 -9.67
CA MET A 40 -0.69 -10.19 -9.45
C MET A 40 0.42 -11.14 -9.03
N PRO A 41 1.58 -11.22 -9.72
CA PRO A 41 2.65 -12.15 -9.33
C PRO A 41 3.23 -11.85 -7.95
N SER A 42 3.25 -10.58 -7.56
CA SER A 42 3.78 -10.18 -6.24
C SER A 42 2.79 -10.39 -5.11
N LEU A 43 1.49 -10.17 -5.33
CA LEU A 43 0.49 -10.19 -4.26
C LEU A 43 -0.25 -11.52 -4.10
N LEU A 44 -0.53 -12.25 -5.18
CA LEU A 44 -1.35 -13.47 -5.12
C LEU A 44 -0.76 -14.54 -4.19
N PRO A 45 0.54 -14.91 -4.26
CA PRO A 45 1.12 -15.88 -3.33
C PRO A 45 1.02 -15.41 -1.87
N PHE A 46 1.25 -14.13 -1.62
CA PHE A 46 1.12 -13.56 -0.28
C PHE A 46 -0.32 -13.58 0.23
N PHE A 47 -1.31 -13.29 -0.63
CA PHE A 47 -2.72 -13.38 -0.24
C PHE A 47 -3.13 -14.80 0.13
N VAL A 48 -2.65 -15.81 -0.60
CA VAL A 48 -2.88 -17.22 -0.26
C VAL A 48 -2.26 -17.53 1.11
N CYS A 49 -0.97 -17.23 1.30
CA CYS A 49 -0.28 -17.50 2.57
C CYS A 49 -0.91 -16.78 3.76
N THR A 50 -1.24 -15.49 3.62
CA THR A 50 -1.84 -14.71 4.71
C THR A 50 -3.26 -15.16 5.03
N SER A 51 -4.05 -15.55 4.01
CA SER A 51 -5.35 -16.16 4.23
C SER A 51 -5.25 -17.50 4.93
N LEU A 52 -4.29 -18.34 4.55
CA LEU A 52 -4.04 -19.63 5.19
C LEU A 52 -3.58 -19.46 6.65
N LEU A 53 -2.61 -18.58 6.92
CA LEU A 53 -2.15 -18.27 8.28
C LEU A 53 -3.31 -17.82 9.17
N ARG A 54 -4.20 -16.99 8.65
CA ARG A 54 -5.40 -16.56 9.35
C ARG A 54 -6.33 -17.74 9.67
N GLN A 55 -6.58 -18.62 8.70
CA GLN A 55 -7.43 -19.82 8.88
C GLN A 55 -6.80 -20.87 9.81
N LEU A 56 -5.48 -20.83 9.98
CA LEU A 56 -4.74 -21.67 10.93
C LEU A 56 -4.69 -21.07 12.35
N GLY A 57 -5.35 -19.93 12.59
CA GLY A 57 -5.39 -19.34 13.94
C GLY A 57 -4.14 -18.53 14.32
N ALA A 58 -3.28 -18.17 13.39
CA ALA A 58 -2.05 -17.42 13.69
C ALA A 58 -2.29 -16.07 14.40
N LEU A 59 -3.54 -15.59 14.41
CA LEU A 59 -3.96 -14.32 15.00
C LEU A 59 -4.91 -14.47 16.20
N GLU A 60 -5.17 -15.70 16.67
CA GLU A 60 -6.13 -15.99 17.77
C GLU A 60 -5.76 -15.31 19.10
N SER A 61 -4.49 -14.99 19.30
CA SER A 61 -4.01 -14.37 20.54
C SER A 61 -4.35 -12.88 20.68
N GLY A 62 -5.04 -12.25 19.71
CA GLY A 62 -5.27 -10.79 19.69
C GLY A 62 -3.97 -9.97 19.68
N ASN A 63 -2.86 -10.57 19.22
CA ASN A 63 -1.56 -9.95 19.23
C ASN A 63 -1.47 -8.86 18.14
N ALA A 64 -1.56 -7.60 18.57
CA ALA A 64 -1.49 -6.45 17.68
C ALA A 64 -0.20 -6.40 16.83
N ALA A 65 0.86 -7.04 17.27
CA ALA A 65 2.12 -7.07 16.53
C ALA A 65 2.11 -8.14 15.45
N ALA A 66 1.47 -9.29 15.68
CA ALA A 66 1.23 -10.30 14.65
C ALA A 66 0.33 -9.72 13.56
N LEU A 67 -0.72 -8.97 13.95
CA LEU A 67 -1.59 -8.26 13.04
C LEU A 67 -0.80 -7.24 12.19
N PHE A 68 0.08 -6.46 12.82
CA PHE A 68 0.94 -5.50 12.13
C PHE A 68 1.86 -6.20 11.12
N ALA A 69 2.55 -7.26 11.54
CA ALA A 69 3.46 -8.02 10.70
C ALA A 69 2.74 -8.59 9.46
N LEU A 70 1.60 -9.24 9.68
CA LEU A 70 0.83 -9.85 8.62
C LEU A 70 0.25 -8.80 7.66
N ALA A 71 -0.25 -7.68 8.19
CA ALA A 71 -0.73 -6.57 7.39
C ALA A 71 0.37 -5.94 6.54
N PHE A 72 1.55 -5.72 7.13
CA PHE A 72 2.71 -5.14 6.43
C PHE A 72 3.20 -6.05 5.30
N VAL A 73 3.31 -7.35 5.55
CA VAL A 73 3.76 -8.32 4.55
C VAL A 73 2.73 -8.51 3.45
N SER A 74 1.43 -8.61 3.79
CA SER A 74 0.37 -8.78 2.78
C SER A 74 0.15 -7.54 1.92
N GLY A 75 0.42 -6.37 2.47
CA GLY A 75 0.16 -5.10 1.82
C GLY A 75 -1.32 -4.73 1.73
N ALA A 76 -1.58 -3.57 1.13
CA ALA A 76 -2.94 -3.09 0.91
C ALA A 76 -3.68 -3.93 -0.16
N PRO A 77 -4.97 -4.18 0.00
CA PRO A 77 -5.87 -3.78 1.09
C PRO A 77 -5.89 -4.74 2.30
N GLY A 78 -4.89 -5.62 2.44
CA GLY A 78 -4.82 -6.65 3.47
C GLY A 78 -4.92 -6.10 4.90
N GLY A 79 -4.31 -4.95 5.18
CA GLY A 79 -4.40 -4.30 6.48
C GLY A 79 -5.82 -3.94 6.89
N ALA A 80 -6.59 -3.33 5.97
CA ALA A 80 -8.00 -3.00 6.21
C ALA A 80 -8.85 -4.27 6.45
N ARG A 81 -8.60 -5.31 5.65
CA ARG A 81 -9.27 -6.60 5.77
C ARG A 81 -9.00 -7.29 7.11
N LEU A 82 -7.75 -7.32 7.54
CA LEU A 82 -7.37 -7.88 8.83
C LEU A 82 -8.01 -7.09 9.97
N CYS A 83 -7.98 -5.76 9.94
CA CYS A 83 -8.64 -4.93 10.94
C CYS A 83 -10.16 -5.18 11.02
N ALA A 84 -10.83 -5.41 9.89
CA ALA A 84 -12.25 -5.71 9.85
C ALA A 84 -12.62 -6.98 10.61
N GLN A 85 -11.72 -7.95 10.68
CA GLN A 85 -11.92 -9.24 11.36
C GLN A 85 -11.67 -9.17 12.87
N TYR A 86 -10.86 -8.20 13.32
CA TYR A 86 -10.48 -8.03 14.73
C TYR A 86 -11.08 -6.77 15.37
N ALA A 87 -11.96 -6.05 14.66
CA ALA A 87 -12.70 -4.94 15.23
C ALA A 87 -13.77 -5.46 16.18
N CYS A 88 -13.66 -5.10 17.45
CA CYS A 88 -14.72 -5.36 18.42
C CYS A 88 -15.96 -4.51 18.12
N ASP A 89 -17.13 -5.11 18.37
CA ASP A 89 -18.40 -4.45 18.22
C ASP A 89 -18.49 -3.19 19.12
N GLY A 90 -18.73 -2.06 18.49
CA GLY A 90 -19.46 -0.93 19.04
C GLY A 90 -18.70 0.30 19.47
N GLU A 91 -17.58 0.27 20.20
CA GLU A 91 -17.06 1.49 20.86
C GLU A 91 -15.75 2.07 20.28
N ALA A 92 -14.98 1.31 19.51
CA ALA A 92 -13.68 1.77 18.99
C ALA A 92 -13.69 2.06 17.48
N LYS A 93 -14.83 2.45 16.90
CA LYS A 93 -14.96 2.67 15.44
C LYS A 93 -13.90 3.61 14.86
N ASP A 94 -13.59 4.69 15.57
CA ASP A 94 -12.67 5.71 15.08
C ASP A 94 -11.20 5.25 15.13
N GLY A 95 -10.79 4.67 16.24
CA GLY A 95 -9.43 4.17 16.42
C GLY A 95 -9.11 2.99 15.52
N THR A 96 -10.07 2.09 15.32
CA THR A 96 -9.91 0.92 14.43
C THR A 96 -9.80 1.36 12.97
N GLN A 97 -10.54 2.40 12.55
CA GLN A 97 -10.39 2.98 11.21
C GLN A 97 -9.00 3.55 10.96
N LEU A 98 -8.43 4.27 11.93
CA LEU A 98 -7.08 4.82 11.82
C LEU A 98 -6.00 3.72 11.91
N LEU A 99 -6.24 2.68 12.70
CA LEU A 99 -5.36 1.52 12.71
C LEU A 99 -5.38 0.80 11.36
N ALA A 100 -6.56 0.59 10.77
CA ALA A 100 -6.70 0.04 9.43
C ALA A 100 -5.97 0.91 8.39
N ALA A 101 -6.07 2.24 8.49
CA ALA A 101 -5.34 3.16 7.64
C ALA A 101 -3.82 3.03 7.83
N ALA A 102 -3.33 2.99 9.08
CA ALA A 102 -1.91 2.85 9.38
C ALA A 102 -1.30 1.56 8.83
N LEU A 103 -2.06 0.46 8.90
CA LEU A 103 -1.65 -0.86 8.43
C LEU A 103 -1.79 -1.05 6.92
N ASN A 104 -2.52 -0.16 6.25
CA ASN A 104 -2.84 -0.29 4.83
C ASN A 104 -1.74 0.34 3.97
N THR A 105 -0.57 -0.26 3.98
CA THR A 105 0.61 0.13 3.20
C THR A 105 0.85 -0.83 2.05
N VAL A 106 1.68 -0.43 1.09
CA VAL A 106 2.04 -1.30 -0.04
C VAL A 106 2.94 -2.44 0.43
N SER A 107 2.79 -3.63 -0.16
CA SER A 107 3.58 -4.80 0.23
C SER A 107 5.07 -4.62 -0.05
N PRO A 108 5.96 -5.16 0.81
CA PRO A 108 7.40 -5.15 0.57
C PRO A 108 7.78 -5.78 -0.78
N MET A 109 7.06 -6.81 -1.19
CA MET A 109 7.35 -7.50 -2.46
C MET A 109 7.10 -6.59 -3.66
N PHE A 110 6.04 -5.79 -3.67
CA PHE A 110 5.80 -4.80 -4.72
C PHE A 110 6.94 -3.76 -4.78
N ILE A 111 7.39 -3.28 -3.62
CA ILE A 111 8.47 -2.27 -3.56
C ILE A 111 9.76 -2.84 -4.11
N VAL A 112 10.13 -4.07 -3.75
CA VAL A 112 11.37 -4.71 -4.19
C VAL A 112 11.30 -5.10 -5.66
N SER A 113 10.27 -5.85 -6.06
CA SER A 113 10.22 -6.45 -7.41
C SER A 113 9.70 -5.47 -8.46
N ALA A 114 8.52 -4.87 -8.22
CA ALA A 114 7.90 -4.03 -9.23
C ALA A 114 8.54 -2.65 -9.30
N PHE A 115 8.66 -1.95 -8.17
CA PHE A 115 9.13 -0.57 -8.21
C PHE A 115 10.65 -0.47 -8.32
N ALA A 116 11.40 -0.98 -7.33
CA ALA A 116 12.85 -0.79 -7.30
C ALA A 116 13.57 -1.55 -8.42
N SER A 117 13.19 -2.81 -8.66
CA SER A 117 13.87 -3.63 -9.67
C SER A 117 13.38 -3.35 -11.08
N SER A 118 12.04 -3.35 -11.30
CA SER A 118 11.49 -3.25 -12.66
C SER A 118 11.35 -1.80 -13.12
N MET A 119 10.75 -0.91 -12.31
CA MET A 119 10.44 0.47 -12.73
C MET A 119 11.64 1.42 -12.55
N LEU A 120 12.43 1.29 -11.47
CA LEU A 120 13.63 2.11 -11.24
C LEU A 120 14.90 1.50 -11.83
N GLY A 121 14.91 0.21 -12.15
CA GLY A 121 16.12 -0.52 -12.57
C GLY A 121 17.23 -0.56 -11.51
N THR A 122 16.90 -0.31 -10.25
CA THR A 122 17.88 -0.18 -9.16
C THR A 122 17.34 -0.85 -7.89
N PRO A 123 17.55 -2.18 -7.73
CA PRO A 123 17.00 -2.95 -6.59
C PRO A 123 17.40 -2.41 -5.22
N GLY A 124 18.61 -1.83 -5.09
CA GLY A 124 19.09 -1.22 -3.84
C GLY A 124 18.23 -0.06 -3.32
N ALA A 125 17.45 0.59 -4.19
CA ALA A 125 16.53 1.65 -3.80
C ALA A 125 15.36 1.14 -2.92
N ALA A 126 15.09 -0.17 -2.93
CA ALA A 126 14.06 -0.77 -2.07
C ALA A 126 14.36 -0.57 -0.57
N VAL A 127 15.64 -0.60 -0.17
CA VAL A 127 16.05 -0.53 1.26
C VAL A 127 15.54 0.75 1.94
N PRO A 128 15.94 1.96 1.48
CA PRO A 128 15.48 3.19 2.13
C PRO A 128 13.95 3.36 2.03
N ILE A 129 13.31 2.89 0.96
CA ILE A 129 11.85 2.95 0.80
C ILE A 129 11.15 2.08 1.85
N LEU A 130 11.58 0.82 2.01
CA LEU A 130 10.99 -0.11 2.98
C LEU A 130 11.20 0.34 4.41
N LEU A 131 12.40 0.79 4.75
CA LEU A 131 12.70 1.29 6.09
C LEU A 131 11.83 2.51 6.43
N SER A 132 11.71 3.45 5.50
CA SER A 132 10.89 4.65 5.72
C SER A 132 9.40 4.31 5.86
N GLN A 133 8.89 3.40 5.02
CA GLN A 133 7.50 2.93 5.12
C GLN A 133 7.24 2.22 6.46
N LEU A 134 8.16 1.36 6.90
CA LEU A 134 8.06 0.66 8.18
C LEU A 134 8.03 1.64 9.35
N LEU A 135 8.97 2.59 9.38
CA LEU A 135 9.04 3.61 10.44
C LEU A 135 7.79 4.49 10.46
N ALA A 136 7.32 4.93 9.30
CA ALA A 136 6.09 5.71 9.18
C ALA A 136 4.86 4.90 9.63
N ALA A 137 4.77 3.61 9.29
CA ALA A 137 3.68 2.74 9.71
C ALA A 137 3.69 2.51 11.23
N ILE A 138 4.85 2.25 11.84
CA ILE A 138 5.00 2.10 13.29
C ILE A 138 4.55 3.38 14.01
N THR A 139 5.01 4.55 13.54
CA THR A 139 4.64 5.85 14.10
C THR A 139 3.12 6.08 13.98
N ALA A 140 2.54 5.77 12.83
CA ALA A 140 1.10 5.91 12.59
C ALA A 140 0.27 4.97 13.49
N VAL A 141 0.69 3.71 13.68
CA VAL A 141 0.05 2.75 14.60
C VAL A 141 0.15 3.22 16.04
N PHE A 142 1.32 3.72 16.45
CA PHE A 142 1.52 4.27 17.80
C PHE A 142 0.57 5.45 18.04
N PHE A 143 0.49 6.38 17.09
CA PHE A 143 -0.41 7.53 17.18
C PHE A 143 -1.88 7.11 17.24
N ALA A 144 -2.32 6.20 16.37
CA ALA A 144 -3.70 5.69 16.36
C ALA A 144 -4.07 5.05 17.71
N LYS A 145 -3.18 4.21 18.27
CA LYS A 145 -3.40 3.59 19.59
C LYS A 145 -3.41 4.59 20.73
N ARG A 146 -2.49 5.57 20.72
CA ARG A 146 -2.35 6.55 21.80
C ARG A 146 -3.51 7.54 21.84
N ALA A 147 -3.96 7.99 20.65
CA ALA A 147 -5.01 9.01 20.52
C ALA A 147 -6.43 8.44 20.71
N TYR A 148 -6.66 7.20 20.32
CA TYR A 148 -8.02 6.64 20.21
C TYR A 148 -8.26 5.35 21.00
N GLY A 149 -7.28 4.87 21.78
CA GLY A 149 -7.48 3.75 22.69
C GLY A 149 -7.92 2.45 22.01
N VAL A 150 -7.29 2.07 20.87
CA VAL A 150 -7.68 0.90 20.09
C VAL A 150 -7.52 -0.40 20.88
N HIS A 151 -8.61 -1.12 21.09
CA HIS A 151 -8.65 -2.47 21.61
C HIS A 151 -8.95 -3.46 20.47
N LEU A 152 -8.09 -4.44 20.28
CA LEU A 152 -8.32 -5.54 19.36
C LEU A 152 -8.73 -6.76 20.17
N SER A 153 -9.88 -7.31 19.86
CA SER A 153 -10.36 -8.56 20.46
C SER A 153 -10.32 -9.66 19.42
N ALA A 154 -9.77 -10.80 19.77
CA ALA A 154 -9.79 -11.97 18.89
C ALA A 154 -11.19 -12.59 18.93
N THR A 155 -11.96 -12.43 17.88
CA THR A 155 -13.23 -13.14 17.67
C THR A 155 -13.08 -14.26 16.63
N ALA A 156 -11.89 -14.81 16.48
CA ALA A 156 -11.66 -15.91 15.56
C ALA A 156 -12.43 -17.15 16.03
N LYS A 157 -13.57 -17.42 15.41
CA LYS A 157 -14.22 -18.74 15.50
C LYS A 157 -13.30 -19.73 14.78
N GLU A 158 -12.76 -20.69 15.52
CA GLU A 158 -12.12 -21.88 14.93
C GLU A 158 -13.10 -22.55 13.96
N ALA A 159 -12.81 -22.47 12.68
CA ALA A 159 -13.43 -23.37 11.73
C ALA A 159 -12.69 -24.72 11.85
N SER A 160 -13.36 -25.73 12.35
CA SER A 160 -12.84 -27.11 12.48
C SER A 160 -12.69 -27.85 11.14
N LEU A 161 -12.31 -27.12 10.07
CA LEU A 161 -12.18 -27.69 8.73
C LEU A 161 -10.80 -28.37 8.55
N PRO A 162 -10.74 -29.47 7.80
CA PRO A 162 -9.48 -30.11 7.41
C PRO A 162 -8.53 -29.14 6.69
N LEU A 163 -7.21 -29.34 6.85
CA LEU A 163 -6.18 -28.47 6.26
C LEU A 163 -6.36 -28.28 4.73
N ALA A 164 -6.70 -29.33 4.01
CA ALA A 164 -6.93 -29.27 2.58
C ALA A 164 -8.08 -28.31 2.20
N HIS A 165 -9.18 -28.31 2.96
CA HIS A 165 -10.28 -27.38 2.77
C HIS A 165 -9.88 -25.93 3.11
N ARG A 166 -9.10 -25.71 4.16
CA ARG A 166 -8.55 -24.39 4.52
C ARG A 166 -7.66 -23.85 3.41
N PHE A 167 -6.79 -24.70 2.83
CA PHE A 167 -5.93 -24.33 1.73
C PHE A 167 -6.74 -23.94 0.47
N ALA A 168 -7.72 -24.74 0.06
CA ALA A 168 -8.59 -24.44 -1.07
C ALA A 168 -9.38 -23.16 -0.85
N ALA A 169 -9.94 -22.95 0.34
CA ALA A 169 -10.63 -21.72 0.70
C ALA A 169 -9.70 -20.50 0.65
N SER A 170 -8.43 -20.66 1.08
CA SER A 170 -7.42 -19.59 1.03
C SER A 170 -7.10 -19.17 -0.40
N ILE A 171 -7.02 -20.12 -1.34
CA ILE A 171 -6.83 -19.82 -2.77
C ILE A 171 -8.02 -19.04 -3.32
N THR A 172 -9.25 -19.53 -3.09
CA THR A 172 -10.47 -18.87 -3.58
C THR A 172 -10.58 -17.44 -3.06
N GLU A 173 -10.28 -17.25 -1.78
CA GLU A 173 -10.30 -15.94 -1.12
C GLU A 173 -9.22 -14.99 -1.69
N ALA A 174 -8.03 -15.52 -1.95
CA ALA A 174 -6.92 -14.77 -2.55
C ALA A 174 -7.25 -14.35 -3.99
N VAL A 175 -7.82 -15.26 -4.80
CA VAL A 175 -8.24 -14.96 -6.18
C VAL A 175 -9.33 -13.89 -6.19
N SER A 176 -10.35 -14.00 -5.35
CA SER A 176 -11.38 -12.95 -5.24
C SER A 176 -10.80 -11.60 -4.88
N SER A 177 -9.84 -11.57 -3.93
CA SER A 177 -9.19 -10.33 -3.51
C SER A 177 -8.36 -9.71 -4.63
N ILE A 178 -7.57 -10.50 -5.36
CA ILE A 178 -6.70 -9.98 -6.43
C ILE A 178 -7.51 -9.50 -7.65
N LEU A 179 -8.67 -10.11 -7.93
CA LEU A 179 -9.59 -9.64 -8.98
C LEU A 179 -10.26 -8.32 -8.59
N SER A 180 -10.58 -8.11 -7.31
CA SER A 180 -11.09 -6.83 -6.82
C SER A 180 -10.04 -5.73 -6.97
N VAL A 181 -8.76 -6.05 -6.74
CA VAL A 181 -7.64 -5.14 -6.98
C VAL A 181 -7.52 -4.79 -8.46
N LEU A 182 -7.66 -5.77 -9.37
CA LEU A 182 -7.68 -5.54 -10.82
C LEU A 182 -8.76 -4.53 -11.21
N GLY A 183 -10.00 -4.76 -10.78
CA GLY A 183 -11.12 -3.86 -11.12
C GLY A 183 -10.86 -2.42 -10.68
N ALA A 184 -10.30 -2.24 -9.48
CA ALA A 184 -9.95 -0.92 -8.98
C ALA A 184 -8.81 -0.27 -9.79
N ILE A 185 -7.72 -1.00 -10.08
CA ILE A 185 -6.60 -0.48 -10.88
C ILE A 185 -7.09 -0.03 -12.26
N VAL A 186 -7.81 -0.90 -12.99
CA VAL A 186 -8.31 -0.58 -14.32
C VAL A 186 -9.22 0.65 -14.29
N PHE A 187 -10.15 0.71 -13.33
CA PHE A 187 -11.03 1.89 -13.18
C PHE A 187 -10.25 3.18 -12.98
N PHE A 188 -9.25 3.19 -12.10
CA PHE A 188 -8.48 4.39 -11.81
C PHE A 188 -7.52 4.76 -12.94
N PHE A 189 -6.93 3.80 -13.67
CA PHE A 189 -6.14 4.08 -14.88
C PHE A 189 -7.00 4.81 -15.93
N VAL A 190 -8.20 4.32 -16.17
CA VAL A 190 -9.16 4.97 -17.08
C VAL A 190 -9.54 6.36 -16.56
N ALA A 191 -9.84 6.52 -15.27
CA ALA A 191 -10.18 7.80 -14.69
C ALA A 191 -9.05 8.82 -14.83
N ILE A 192 -7.79 8.44 -14.58
CA ILE A 192 -6.61 9.28 -14.77
C ILE A 192 -6.49 9.71 -16.23
N ARG A 193 -6.69 8.77 -17.16
CA ARG A 193 -6.61 9.05 -18.60
C ARG A 193 -7.68 10.04 -19.03
N LEU A 194 -8.92 9.88 -18.59
CA LEU A 194 -10.00 10.82 -18.90
C LEU A 194 -9.76 12.22 -18.34
N ILE A 195 -9.20 12.33 -17.13
CA ILE A 195 -8.78 13.60 -16.54
C ILE A 195 -7.73 14.30 -17.42
N LYS A 196 -6.81 13.53 -18.00
CA LYS A 196 -5.78 14.05 -18.93
C LYS A 196 -6.42 14.50 -20.24
N GLU A 197 -7.25 13.68 -20.88
CA GLU A 197 -7.90 13.98 -22.17
C GLU A 197 -8.86 15.18 -22.08
N THR A 198 -9.52 15.40 -20.95
CA THR A 198 -10.39 16.56 -20.72
C THR A 198 -9.64 17.85 -20.41
N GLY A 199 -8.30 17.82 -20.28
CA GLY A 199 -7.51 18.96 -19.87
C GLY A 199 -7.67 19.39 -18.40
N MET A 200 -8.49 18.68 -17.62
CA MET A 200 -8.70 18.99 -16.20
C MET A 200 -7.43 18.80 -15.35
N LEU A 201 -6.46 18.07 -15.88
CA LEU A 201 -5.20 17.81 -15.17
C LEU A 201 -4.50 19.10 -14.75
N HIS A 202 -4.40 20.09 -15.65
CA HIS A 202 -3.76 21.37 -15.35
C HIS A 202 -4.44 22.11 -14.20
N LEU A 203 -5.77 22.09 -14.14
CA LEU A 203 -6.52 22.71 -13.06
C LEU A 203 -6.27 21.99 -11.72
N LEU A 204 -6.16 20.66 -11.74
CA LEU A 204 -5.94 19.83 -10.55
C LEU A 204 -4.48 19.89 -10.06
N LEU A 205 -3.51 20.13 -10.97
CA LEU A 205 -2.10 20.26 -10.63
C LEU A 205 -1.74 21.65 -10.09
N PHE A 206 -2.52 22.67 -10.39
CA PHE A 206 -2.25 24.04 -9.95
C PHE A 206 -2.00 24.17 -8.44
N PRO A 207 -2.82 23.57 -7.54
CA PRO A 207 -2.54 23.63 -6.10
C PRO A 207 -1.24 22.91 -5.71
N LEU A 208 -0.89 21.83 -6.41
CA LEU A 208 0.31 21.04 -6.11
C LEU A 208 1.57 21.78 -6.55
N SER A 209 1.57 22.40 -7.73
CA SER A 209 2.68 23.24 -8.21
C SER A 209 2.86 24.51 -7.39
N ALA A 210 1.78 25.11 -6.89
CA ALA A 210 1.83 26.23 -5.98
C ALA A 210 2.43 25.88 -4.61
N LEU A 211 2.13 24.67 -4.12
CA LEU A 211 2.64 24.17 -2.82
C LEU A 211 4.12 23.74 -2.89
N PHE A 212 4.55 23.28 -4.08
CA PHE A 212 5.92 22.80 -4.32
C PHE A 212 6.53 23.48 -5.55
N PRO A 213 7.02 24.75 -5.43
CA PRO A 213 7.49 25.55 -6.57
C PRO A 213 8.68 24.95 -7.34
N GLY A 214 9.38 23.96 -6.78
CA GLY A 214 10.51 23.27 -7.43
C GLY A 214 10.15 21.92 -8.08
N LEU A 215 8.89 21.51 -8.02
CA LEU A 215 8.45 20.26 -8.63
C LEU A 215 8.15 20.49 -10.11
N ASP A 216 8.82 19.76 -10.99
CA ASP A 216 8.54 19.87 -12.42
C ASP A 216 7.13 19.34 -12.77
N ALA A 217 6.59 19.73 -13.91
CA ALA A 217 5.22 19.38 -14.30
C ALA A 217 5.03 17.87 -14.44
N ALA A 218 6.02 17.13 -14.93
CA ALA A 218 5.95 15.69 -15.11
C ALA A 218 6.00 14.97 -13.76
N ALA A 219 6.80 15.48 -12.82
CA ALA A 219 6.83 14.95 -11.46
C ALA A 219 5.51 15.23 -10.72
N ALA A 220 4.94 16.44 -10.88
CA ALA A 220 3.64 16.79 -10.32
C ALA A 220 2.53 15.87 -10.88
N GLU A 221 2.53 15.60 -12.19
CA GLU A 221 1.62 14.66 -12.84
C GLU A 221 1.78 13.22 -12.29
N ALA A 222 3.02 12.74 -12.15
CA ALA A 222 3.29 11.42 -11.61
C ALA A 222 2.80 11.28 -10.16
N VAL A 223 3.05 12.27 -9.32
CA VAL A 223 2.56 12.32 -7.93
C VAL A 223 1.04 12.36 -7.90
N PHE A 224 0.40 13.22 -8.69
CA PHE A 224 -1.06 13.32 -8.76
C PHE A 224 -1.69 11.98 -9.21
N SER A 225 -1.15 11.39 -10.29
CA SER A 225 -1.60 10.07 -10.76
C SER A 225 -1.45 9.01 -9.67
N GLY A 226 -0.34 9.03 -8.93
CA GLY A 226 -0.09 8.13 -7.81
C GLY A 226 -0.97 8.38 -6.59
N MET A 227 -1.43 9.60 -6.38
CA MET A 227 -2.43 9.90 -5.34
C MET A 227 -3.82 9.36 -5.71
N LEU A 228 -4.12 9.19 -6.97
CA LEU A 228 -5.32 8.50 -7.45
C LEU A 228 -5.11 6.98 -7.44
N GLU A 229 -4.06 6.51 -8.14
CA GLU A 229 -3.69 5.12 -8.24
C GLU A 229 -2.16 4.96 -8.16
N MET A 230 -1.68 4.29 -7.11
CA MET A 230 -0.27 4.29 -6.76
C MET A 230 0.63 3.59 -7.80
N THR A 231 0.12 2.58 -8.52
CA THR A 231 0.92 1.86 -9.53
C THR A 231 1.12 2.70 -10.79
N ALA A 232 0.12 3.51 -11.17
CA ALA A 232 0.24 4.48 -12.26
C ALA A 232 1.28 5.55 -11.94
N GLY A 233 1.24 6.10 -10.71
CA GLY A 233 2.25 7.04 -10.25
C GLY A 233 3.65 6.44 -10.16
N ALA A 234 3.77 5.23 -9.63
CA ALA A 234 5.04 4.51 -9.53
C ALA A 234 5.67 4.27 -10.92
N LYS A 235 4.87 3.84 -11.89
CA LYS A 235 5.30 3.66 -13.28
C LYS A 235 5.76 4.99 -13.90
N ALA A 236 4.98 6.05 -13.70
CA ALA A 236 5.35 7.40 -14.18
C ALA A 236 6.65 7.89 -13.55
N LEU A 237 6.82 7.77 -12.21
CA LEU A 237 8.05 8.13 -11.51
C LEU A 237 9.27 7.35 -12.04
N GLY A 238 9.10 6.07 -12.36
CA GLY A 238 10.16 5.23 -12.92
C GLY A 238 10.77 5.82 -14.18
N SER A 239 9.93 6.36 -15.09
CA SER A 239 10.35 6.89 -16.39
C SER A 239 10.93 8.31 -16.34
N LEU A 240 10.80 9.05 -15.24
CA LEU A 240 11.30 10.42 -15.13
C LEU A 240 12.83 10.50 -15.04
N ALA A 241 13.42 11.55 -15.61
CA ALA A 241 14.83 11.86 -15.48
C ALA A 241 15.13 12.64 -14.18
N LEU A 242 14.74 12.07 -13.03
CA LEU A 242 14.96 12.63 -11.71
C LEU A 242 16.04 11.86 -10.94
N PRO A 243 16.77 12.53 -10.01
CA PRO A 243 17.67 11.83 -9.10
C PRO A 243 16.99 10.67 -8.36
N LEU A 244 17.67 9.53 -8.26
CA LEU A 244 17.12 8.32 -7.64
C LEU A 244 16.60 8.55 -6.22
N ARG A 245 17.28 9.41 -5.44
CA ARG A 245 16.86 9.82 -4.10
C ARG A 245 15.48 10.47 -4.12
N ILE A 246 15.20 11.34 -5.09
CA ILE A 246 13.90 12.01 -5.25
C ILE A 246 12.84 10.99 -5.67
N LYS A 247 13.11 10.16 -6.69
CA LYS A 247 12.18 9.09 -7.11
C LYS A 247 11.83 8.16 -5.97
N SER A 248 12.82 7.73 -5.19
CA SER A 248 12.61 6.85 -4.03
C SER A 248 11.77 7.52 -2.95
N SER A 249 12.00 8.79 -2.68
CA SER A 249 11.24 9.54 -1.67
C SER A 249 9.80 9.78 -2.08
N LEU A 250 9.56 10.13 -3.35
CA LEU A 250 8.21 10.26 -3.90
C LEU A 250 7.51 8.88 -3.94
N GLY A 251 8.22 7.82 -4.30
CA GLY A 251 7.71 6.45 -4.21
C GLY A 251 7.32 6.06 -2.77
N ALA A 252 8.17 6.32 -1.79
CA ALA A 252 7.89 6.07 -0.38
C ALA A 252 6.66 6.84 0.11
N PHE A 253 6.50 8.10 -0.32
CA PHE A 253 5.29 8.89 -0.09
C PHE A 253 4.05 8.17 -0.66
N LEU A 254 4.07 7.83 -1.95
CA LEU A 254 2.94 7.20 -2.63
C LEU A 254 2.56 5.85 -2.01
N PHE A 255 3.54 5.01 -1.67
CA PHE A 255 3.30 3.68 -1.11
C PHE A 255 2.75 3.71 0.32
N SER A 256 3.14 4.70 1.08
CA SER A 256 2.59 4.91 2.43
C SER A 256 1.26 5.63 2.41
N PHE A 257 1.01 6.54 1.47
CA PHE A 257 -0.28 7.18 1.23
C PHE A 257 -1.30 6.17 0.65
N GLY A 258 -0.91 5.38 -0.36
CA GLY A 258 -1.70 4.31 -0.96
C GLY A 258 -2.66 4.74 -2.07
N GLY A 259 -2.96 6.02 -2.21
CA GLY A 259 -3.89 6.54 -3.23
C GLY A 259 -5.37 6.33 -2.90
N LEU A 260 -6.22 6.99 -3.68
CA LEU A 260 -7.67 6.86 -3.58
C LEU A 260 -8.14 5.44 -3.96
N CYS A 261 -7.44 4.78 -4.86
CA CYS A 261 -7.71 3.40 -5.28
C CYS A 261 -7.68 2.45 -4.08
N ILE A 262 -6.61 2.48 -3.27
CA ILE A 262 -6.48 1.65 -2.06
C ILE A 262 -7.50 2.06 -0.99
N ALA A 263 -7.80 3.36 -0.85
CA ALA A 263 -8.86 3.83 0.04
C ALA A 263 -10.23 3.25 -0.36
N ALA A 264 -10.55 3.25 -1.65
CA ALA A 264 -11.77 2.65 -2.18
C ALA A 264 -11.82 1.14 -1.95
N GLN A 265 -10.72 0.42 -2.19
CA GLN A 265 -10.61 -1.01 -1.89
C GLN A 265 -10.79 -1.32 -0.40
N SER A 266 -10.30 -0.44 0.48
CA SER A 266 -10.47 -0.60 1.93
C SER A 266 -11.93 -0.54 2.37
N LEU A 267 -12.76 0.25 1.68
CA LEU A 267 -14.20 0.34 1.93
C LEU A 267 -14.95 -0.96 1.66
N LEU A 268 -14.41 -1.85 0.84
CA LEU A 268 -15.00 -3.18 0.61
C LEU A 268 -14.94 -4.07 1.85
N PHE A 269 -13.95 -3.84 2.70
CA PHE A 269 -13.70 -4.69 3.88
C PHE A 269 -14.08 -4.00 5.19
N PHE A 270 -13.98 -2.69 5.24
CA PHE A 270 -14.17 -1.94 6.48
C PHE A 270 -14.83 -0.58 6.20
N PRO A 271 -15.89 -0.19 6.96
CA PRO A 271 -16.58 1.09 6.78
C PRO A 271 -15.70 2.25 7.25
N VAL A 272 -14.88 2.77 6.36
CA VAL A 272 -13.92 3.85 6.65
C VAL A 272 -14.52 5.21 6.34
N SER A 273 -14.35 6.17 7.25
CA SER A 273 -14.64 7.57 6.97
C SER A 273 -13.49 8.20 6.18
N LEU A 274 -13.68 8.47 4.88
CA LEU A 274 -12.67 9.09 4.04
C LEU A 274 -12.15 10.42 4.58
N LYS A 275 -13.01 11.18 5.29
CA LYS A 275 -12.63 12.46 5.92
C LYS A 275 -11.53 12.33 6.98
N ARG A 276 -11.43 11.16 7.63
CA ARG A 276 -10.39 10.86 8.62
C ARG A 276 -9.26 10.05 8.02
N TYR A 277 -9.60 9.11 7.15
CA TYR A 277 -8.65 8.22 6.48
C TYR A 277 -7.65 8.99 5.63
N LEU A 278 -8.11 9.85 4.72
CA LEU A 278 -7.24 10.53 3.75
C LEU A 278 -6.23 11.48 4.40
N PRO A 279 -6.59 12.39 5.35
CA PRO A 279 -5.61 13.23 6.02
C PRO A 279 -4.58 12.42 6.83
N PHE A 280 -5.02 11.34 7.47
CA PHE A 280 -4.13 10.46 8.22
C PHE A 280 -3.14 9.74 7.29
N LYS A 281 -3.60 9.22 6.16
CA LYS A 281 -2.75 8.61 5.13
C LYS A 281 -1.81 9.62 4.49
N LEU A 282 -2.27 10.86 4.26
CA LEU A 282 -1.42 11.92 3.74
C LEU A 282 -0.27 12.23 4.70
N MET A 283 -0.56 12.35 6.00
CA MET A 283 0.47 12.54 7.03
C MET A 283 1.45 11.36 7.05
N GLN A 284 0.97 10.11 7.01
CA GLN A 284 1.81 8.92 6.97
C GLN A 284 2.69 8.88 5.71
N GLY A 285 2.14 9.26 4.55
CA GLY A 285 2.87 9.36 3.29
C GLY A 285 3.97 10.42 3.34
N LEU A 286 3.65 11.64 3.78
CA LEU A 286 4.62 12.73 3.92
C LEU A 286 5.75 12.34 4.87
N LEU A 287 5.43 11.73 6.00
CA LEU A 287 6.42 11.23 6.95
C LEU A 287 7.34 10.19 6.30
N SER A 288 6.77 9.22 5.57
CA SER A 288 7.54 8.19 4.86
C SER A 288 8.47 8.79 3.80
N GLY A 289 7.95 9.70 2.97
CA GLY A 289 8.75 10.38 1.94
C GLY A 289 9.91 11.18 2.54
N MET A 290 9.65 11.93 3.62
CA MET A 290 10.67 12.70 4.34
C MET A 290 11.73 11.78 4.96
N ILE A 291 11.34 10.72 5.66
CA ILE A 291 12.26 9.75 6.23
C ILE A 291 13.11 9.14 5.12
N CYS A 292 12.50 8.68 4.01
CA CYS A 292 13.21 8.10 2.88
C CYS A 292 14.27 9.07 2.33
N TYR A 293 13.90 10.34 2.13
CA TYR A 293 14.83 11.36 1.66
C TYR A 293 16.04 11.53 2.59
N LEU A 294 15.81 11.53 3.89
CA LEU A 294 16.88 11.72 4.89
C LEU A 294 17.79 10.51 5.01
N ILE A 295 17.23 9.27 5.03
CA ILE A 295 18.01 8.05 5.23
C ILE A 295 18.60 7.50 3.93
N PHE A 296 18.17 7.98 2.76
CA PHE A 296 18.63 7.47 1.46
C PHE A 296 20.16 7.42 1.34
N PRO A 297 20.94 8.48 1.68
CA PRO A 297 22.40 8.44 1.57
C PRO A 297 23.05 7.43 2.51
N LEU A 298 22.38 7.09 3.62
CA LEU A 298 22.90 6.17 4.65
C LEU A 298 22.59 4.70 4.31
N CYS A 299 21.45 4.46 3.65
CA CYS A 299 20.91 3.12 3.42
C CYS A 299 21.00 2.65 1.97
N PHE A 300 21.35 3.55 1.05
CA PHE A 300 21.52 3.20 -0.33
C PHE A 300 22.95 2.71 -0.59
N PHE A 301 23.11 1.40 -0.65
CA PHE A 301 24.38 0.76 -1.07
C PHE A 301 24.32 0.52 -2.58
N GLY A 302 24.43 1.60 -3.37
CA GLY A 302 24.43 1.52 -4.82
C GLY A 302 25.76 1.05 -5.34
N THR A 303 25.77 -0.05 -6.10
CA THR A 303 26.83 -0.29 -7.07
C THR A 303 26.63 0.70 -8.22
N ALA A 304 27.63 1.52 -8.45
CA ALA A 304 27.71 2.32 -9.67
C ALA A 304 27.65 1.37 -10.88
N GLN A 305 26.83 1.75 -11.86
CA GLN A 305 26.68 1.17 -13.20
C GLN A 305 25.86 -0.12 -13.32
N ALA A 306 24.77 0.01 -14.05
CA ALA A 306 24.05 -1.05 -14.73
C ALA A 306 24.94 -1.57 -15.90
N GLY A 307 25.87 -2.45 -15.58
CA GLY A 307 26.63 -3.20 -16.53
C GLY A 307 26.67 -4.65 -16.06
N SER A 308 26.09 -5.55 -16.84
CA SER A 308 26.05 -7.01 -16.67
C SER A 308 25.68 -7.50 -15.27
N VAL A 309 24.46 -8.02 -15.13
CA VAL A 309 24.01 -8.76 -13.94
C VAL A 309 24.81 -10.07 -13.86
N THR A 310 25.92 -10.06 -13.12
CA THR A 310 26.68 -11.28 -12.82
C THR A 310 25.96 -12.05 -11.70
N ALA A 311 26.16 -13.38 -11.65
CA ALA A 311 25.64 -14.24 -10.59
C ALA A 311 26.00 -13.73 -9.17
N GLU A 312 27.11 -13.01 -9.05
CA GLU A 312 27.61 -12.38 -7.82
C GLU A 312 26.76 -11.15 -7.39
N THR A 313 26.23 -10.39 -8.36
CA THR A 313 25.28 -9.29 -8.10
C THR A 313 23.90 -9.85 -7.68
N LEU A 314 23.50 -10.98 -8.26
CA LEU A 314 22.27 -11.68 -7.87
C LEU A 314 22.39 -12.22 -6.43
N GLY A 315 23.54 -12.79 -6.05
CA GLY A 315 23.85 -13.26 -4.70
C GLY A 315 23.84 -12.13 -3.67
N ARG A 316 24.49 -10.99 -3.97
CA ARG A 316 24.49 -9.80 -3.09
C ARG A 316 23.11 -9.18 -2.97
N ASN A 317 22.33 -9.15 -4.04
CA ASN A 317 20.95 -8.67 -4.01
C ASN A 317 20.05 -9.60 -3.22
N ALA A 318 20.25 -10.92 -3.28
CA ALA A 318 19.55 -11.90 -2.45
C ALA A 318 19.93 -11.76 -0.97
N VAL A 319 21.20 -11.51 -0.65
CA VAL A 319 21.67 -11.23 0.72
C VAL A 319 21.08 -9.90 1.23
N THR A 320 21.03 -8.87 0.39
CA THR A 320 20.45 -7.57 0.74
C THR A 320 18.94 -7.70 0.92
N ALA A 321 18.24 -8.42 0.05
CA ALA A 321 16.82 -8.73 0.21
C ALA A 321 16.57 -9.57 1.47
N GLY A 322 17.43 -10.56 1.75
CA GLY A 322 17.40 -11.35 2.98
C GLY A 322 17.64 -10.51 4.24
N PHE A 323 18.58 -9.55 4.18
CA PHE A 323 18.83 -8.60 5.26
C PHE A 323 17.64 -7.67 5.49
N ILE A 324 17.02 -7.14 4.42
CA ILE A 324 15.81 -6.31 4.51
C ILE A 324 14.67 -7.11 5.11
N PHE A 325 14.49 -8.35 4.65
CA PHE A 325 13.47 -9.26 5.19
C PHE A 325 13.75 -9.56 6.67
N ALA A 326 15.00 -9.83 7.04
CA ALA A 326 15.41 -10.05 8.42
C ALA A 326 15.21 -8.80 9.29
N VAL A 327 15.56 -7.60 8.82
CA VAL A 327 15.34 -6.33 9.54
C VAL A 327 13.86 -6.01 9.66
N SER A 328 13.05 -6.27 8.63
CA SER A 328 11.59 -6.14 8.69
C SER A 328 10.99 -7.16 9.67
N LEU A 329 11.49 -8.39 9.67
CA LEU A 329 11.08 -9.45 10.62
C LEU A 329 11.53 -9.14 12.05
N LEU A 330 12.77 -8.68 12.24
CA LEU A 330 13.30 -8.29 13.55
C LEU A 330 12.62 -7.04 14.08
N GLY A 331 12.34 -6.05 13.25
CA GLY A 331 11.57 -4.87 13.61
C GLY A 331 10.14 -5.24 14.03
N THR A 332 9.50 -6.13 13.29
CA THR A 332 8.19 -6.69 13.67
C THR A 332 8.27 -7.53 14.93
N ALA A 333 9.28 -8.37 15.09
CA ALA A 333 9.51 -9.15 16.31
C ALA A 333 9.78 -8.26 17.53
N ALA A 334 10.55 -7.18 17.37
CA ALA A 334 10.79 -6.19 18.43
C ALA A 334 9.50 -5.47 18.86
N VAL A 335 8.66 -5.07 17.90
CA VAL A 335 7.33 -4.50 18.19
C VAL A 335 6.42 -5.54 18.85
N MET A 336 6.52 -6.81 18.45
CA MET A 336 5.82 -7.94 19.10
C MET A 336 6.25 -8.11 20.54
N LEU A 337 7.54 -8.15 20.80
CA LEU A 337 8.09 -8.33 22.15
C LEU A 337 7.70 -7.15 23.05
N TYR A 338 7.82 -5.92 22.55
CA TYR A 338 7.44 -4.71 23.26
C TYR A 338 5.94 -4.68 23.60
N SER A 339 5.07 -5.03 22.66
CA SER A 339 3.63 -5.07 22.92
C SER A 339 3.22 -6.19 23.89
N ALA A 340 3.90 -7.34 23.84
CA ALA A 340 3.69 -8.42 24.79
C ALA A 340 4.11 -8.03 26.22
N ILE A 341 5.22 -7.29 26.38
CA ILE A 341 5.68 -6.77 27.67
C ILE A 341 4.68 -5.73 28.23
N LEU A 342 4.19 -4.82 27.39
CA LEU A 342 3.19 -3.84 27.82
C LEU A 342 1.85 -4.47 28.16
N GLY A 343 1.42 -5.49 27.41
CA GLY A 343 0.20 -6.25 27.68
C GLY A 343 0.23 -7.00 29.02
N LYS A 344 1.40 -7.59 29.37
CA LYS A 344 1.60 -8.21 30.69
C LYS A 344 1.58 -7.22 31.86
N ARG A 345 2.09 -5.99 31.67
CA ARG A 345 2.03 -4.96 32.72
C ARG A 345 0.61 -4.45 33.00
N ARG A 346 -0.28 -4.42 31.98
CA ARG A 346 -1.69 -4.01 32.18
C ARG A 346 -2.57 -5.10 32.83
N ARG A 347 -2.23 -6.38 32.70
CA ARG A 347 -2.97 -7.48 33.36
C ARG A 347 -2.58 -7.65 34.84
N ARG A 348 -1.53 -6.95 35.32
CA ARG A 348 -1.07 -6.97 36.72
C ARG A 348 -1.47 -5.71 37.53
N LYS A 349 -2.18 -4.79 36.93
CA LYS A 349 -2.90 -3.68 37.55
C LYS A 349 -4.40 -3.85 37.37
#